data_e4a16694f129e9f6a8089f65bc29932f
#
_entry.id   e4a16694f129e9f6a8089f65bc29932f
#
_cell.length_a   1.000
_cell.length_b   1.000
_cell.length_c   1.000
_cell.angle_alpha   90.00
_cell.angle_beta   90.00
_cell.angle_gamma   90.00
#
_symmetry.space_group_name_H-M   'P 1'
#
loop_
_entity.id
_entity.type
_entity.pdbx_description
1 polymer ?
#
loop_
_entity_poly.entity_id
_entity_poly.type
_entity_poly.pdbx_seq_one_letter_code
_entity_poly.pdbx_strand_id
1 'polypeptide(L)'
;MTVQIAGKYSFVSQENFEDYLKAENVGMITRTVLAKTTPDMIVEIDGDNFTITTVTNLKTIKISFTLGKEYDCDPGTNKVDKYITTLEGGDTLVTKKVEDTSSTSSTKFTSDQMIMTMTTNEVTATRTFKRA
;
A
#
# COMPACT_ATOMS: atom_id res chain seq x y z
N MET A 1 -14.42 9.65 -17.39
CA MET A 1 -13.98 10.57 -16.34
C MET A 1 -12.92 9.88 -15.47
N THR A 2 -11.75 10.49 -15.33
CA THR A 2 -10.68 9.92 -14.52
C THR A 2 -10.84 10.33 -13.06
N VAL A 3 -10.59 9.37 -12.15
CA VAL A 3 -10.57 9.64 -10.72
C VAL A 3 -9.29 10.39 -10.38
N GLN A 4 -9.39 11.39 -9.52
CA GLN A 4 -8.20 12.05 -9.00
C GLN A 4 -7.52 11.14 -7.98
N ILE A 5 -6.33 10.68 -8.28
CA ILE A 5 -5.57 9.79 -7.40
C ILE A 5 -4.73 10.59 -6.41
N ALA A 6 -4.06 11.64 -6.88
CA ALA A 6 -3.21 12.46 -6.02
C ALA A 6 -4.02 13.14 -4.93
N GLY A 7 -3.44 13.23 -3.73
CA GLY A 7 -4.07 13.88 -2.60
C GLY A 7 -3.69 13.23 -1.29
N LYS A 8 -4.36 13.68 -0.23
CA LYS A 8 -4.16 13.16 1.13
C LYS A 8 -5.34 12.30 1.53
N TYR A 9 -5.04 11.19 2.22
CA TYR A 9 -6.03 10.23 2.68
C TYR A 9 -5.81 9.93 4.15
N SER A 10 -6.91 9.81 4.90
CA SER A 10 -6.89 9.51 6.33
C SER A 10 -7.44 8.12 6.58
N PHE A 11 -6.84 7.39 7.52
CA PHE A 11 -7.24 6.02 7.86
C PHE A 11 -8.67 5.97 8.38
N VAL A 12 -9.44 4.98 7.93
CA VAL A 12 -10.81 4.73 8.40
C VAL A 12 -10.91 3.40 9.12
N SER A 13 -10.51 2.31 8.46
CA SER A 13 -10.69 0.96 9.01
C SER A 13 -9.78 -0.05 8.32
N GLN A 14 -9.70 -1.24 8.91
CA GLN A 14 -8.95 -2.34 8.31
C GLN A 14 -9.56 -3.68 8.75
N GLU A 15 -9.34 -4.71 7.92
CA GLU A 15 -9.74 -6.08 8.22
C GLU A 15 -8.60 -7.03 7.88
N ASN A 16 -8.34 -7.99 8.78
CA ASN A 16 -7.34 -9.06 8.62
C ASN A 16 -5.91 -8.58 8.41
N PHE A 17 -5.60 -7.32 8.74
CA PHE A 17 -4.27 -6.78 8.46
C PHE A 17 -3.18 -7.50 9.26
N GLU A 18 -3.44 -7.84 10.52
CA GLU A 18 -2.47 -8.56 11.34
C GLU A 18 -2.24 -9.98 10.81
N ASP A 19 -3.29 -10.67 10.37
CA ASP A 19 -3.17 -12.00 9.76
C ASP A 19 -2.37 -11.94 8.45
N TYR A 20 -2.57 -10.90 7.66
CA TYR A 20 -1.80 -10.68 6.44
C TYR A 20 -0.31 -10.51 6.77
N LEU A 21 0.01 -9.68 7.76
CA LEU A 21 1.40 -9.46 8.17
C LEU A 21 2.05 -10.75 8.68
N LYS A 22 1.28 -11.57 9.39
CA LYS A 22 1.74 -12.88 9.84
C LYS A 22 2.06 -13.79 8.66
N ALA A 23 1.20 -13.80 7.66
CA ALA A 23 1.40 -14.58 6.44
C ALA A 23 2.62 -14.09 5.63
N GLU A 24 2.97 -12.81 5.76
CA GLU A 24 4.16 -12.22 5.14
C GLU A 24 5.42 -12.44 5.99
N ASN A 25 5.35 -13.25 7.05
CA ASN A 25 6.45 -13.56 7.95
C ASN A 25 6.99 -12.35 8.72
N VAL A 26 6.14 -11.37 8.99
CA VAL A 26 6.49 -10.21 9.83
C VAL A 26 6.50 -10.66 11.29
N GLY A 27 7.58 -10.37 12.03
CA GLY A 27 7.72 -10.74 13.43
C GLY A 27 6.61 -10.18 14.32
N MET A 28 6.33 -10.87 15.43
CA MET A 28 5.20 -10.54 16.30
C MET A 28 5.23 -9.09 16.81
N ILE A 29 6.39 -8.58 17.19
CA ILE A 29 6.49 -7.20 17.72
C ILE A 29 6.19 -6.19 16.64
N THR A 30 6.82 -6.33 15.47
CA THR A 30 6.61 -5.42 14.34
C THR A 30 5.16 -5.51 13.85
N ARG A 31 4.62 -6.72 13.74
CA ARG A 31 3.25 -6.97 13.33
C ARG A 31 2.23 -6.30 14.25
N THR A 32 2.42 -6.43 15.56
CA THR A 32 1.53 -5.83 16.54
C THR A 32 1.55 -4.30 16.47
N VAL A 33 2.73 -3.72 16.29
CA VAL A 33 2.87 -2.27 16.14
C VAL A 33 2.19 -1.79 14.87
N LEU A 34 2.46 -2.46 13.73
CA LEU A 34 1.87 -2.06 12.44
C LEU A 34 0.34 -2.18 12.44
N ALA A 35 -0.20 -3.23 13.07
CA ALA A 35 -1.63 -3.45 13.12
C ALA A 35 -2.38 -2.38 13.92
N LYS A 36 -1.69 -1.65 14.79
CA LYS A 36 -2.27 -0.58 15.60
C LYS A 36 -2.08 0.81 15.01
N THR A 37 -1.35 0.94 13.90
CA THR A 37 -1.13 2.25 13.29
C THR A 37 -2.35 2.72 12.52
N THR A 38 -2.59 4.04 12.56
CA THR A 38 -3.64 4.70 11.79
C THR A 38 -2.98 5.75 10.89
N PRO A 39 -2.34 5.32 9.81
CA PRO A 39 -1.52 6.23 9.01
C PRO A 39 -2.34 7.20 8.17
N ASP A 40 -1.75 8.38 7.92
CA ASP A 40 -2.19 9.23 6.83
C ASP A 40 -1.35 8.87 5.61
N MET A 41 -1.96 8.93 4.43
CA MET A 41 -1.29 8.63 3.17
C MET A 41 -1.35 9.86 2.28
N ILE A 42 -0.21 10.18 1.67
CA ILE A 42 -0.12 11.29 0.71
C ILE A 42 0.36 10.73 -0.61
N VAL A 43 -0.41 10.92 -1.67
CA VAL A 43 -0.09 10.45 -3.01
C VAL A 43 0.23 11.64 -3.90
N GLU A 44 1.44 11.63 -4.47
CA GLU A 44 1.90 12.65 -5.41
C GLU A 44 2.24 11.97 -6.74
N ILE A 45 1.87 12.62 -7.84
CA ILE A 45 2.03 12.05 -9.18
C ILE A 45 2.68 13.07 -10.10
N ASP A 46 3.69 12.62 -10.85
CA ASP A 46 4.33 13.38 -11.90
C ASP A 46 4.49 12.47 -13.12
N GLY A 47 3.53 12.53 -14.06
CA GLY A 47 3.50 11.61 -15.19
C GLY A 47 3.31 10.17 -14.73
N ASP A 48 4.28 9.31 -15.03
CA ASP A 48 4.27 7.91 -14.58
C ASP A 48 5.01 7.71 -13.25
N ASN A 49 5.49 8.78 -12.64
CA ASN A 49 6.22 8.73 -11.39
C ASN A 49 5.29 9.01 -10.23
N PHE A 50 5.21 8.06 -9.31
CA PHE A 50 4.38 8.15 -8.12
C PHE A 50 5.25 8.24 -6.88
N THR A 51 4.83 9.07 -5.92
CA THR A 51 5.41 9.11 -4.59
C THR A 51 4.30 8.95 -3.57
N ILE A 52 4.41 7.93 -2.73
CA ILE A 52 3.43 7.67 -1.69
C ILE A 52 4.12 7.80 -0.35
N THR A 53 3.63 8.73 0.46
CA THR A 53 4.15 8.98 1.81
C THR A 53 3.16 8.47 2.84
N THR A 54 3.62 7.60 3.71
CA THR A 54 2.83 7.06 4.82
C THR A 54 3.33 7.71 6.10
N VAL A 55 2.45 8.43 6.79
CA VAL A 55 2.78 9.17 8.00
C VAL A 55 2.09 8.56 9.20
N THR A 56 2.89 8.10 10.17
CA THR A 56 2.37 7.63 11.46
C THR A 56 3.02 8.45 12.58
N ASN A 57 2.55 8.25 13.82
CA ASN A 57 3.17 8.88 14.97
C ASN A 57 4.54 8.27 15.32
N LEU A 58 4.90 7.16 14.69
CA LEU A 58 6.19 6.49 14.92
C LEU A 58 7.23 6.85 13.89
N LYS A 59 6.84 6.93 12.61
CA LYS A 59 7.76 7.22 11.52
C LYS A 59 7.02 7.63 10.26
N THR A 60 7.79 8.17 9.31
CA THR A 60 7.30 8.50 7.98
C THR A 60 8.02 7.63 6.96
N ILE A 61 7.26 6.95 6.11
CA ILE A 61 7.81 6.11 5.03
C ILE A 61 7.46 6.74 3.71
N LYS A 62 8.46 6.98 2.86
CA LYS A 62 8.26 7.57 1.54
C LYS A 62 8.72 6.58 0.48
N ILE A 63 7.81 6.21 -0.41
CA ILE A 63 8.07 5.26 -1.48
C ILE A 63 7.84 5.95 -2.82
N SER A 64 8.84 5.88 -3.70
CA SER A 64 8.74 6.44 -5.05
C SER A 64 8.95 5.33 -6.07
N PHE A 65 8.12 5.33 -7.11
CA PHE A 65 8.24 4.34 -8.18
C PHE A 65 7.74 4.90 -9.50
N THR A 66 8.13 4.22 -10.59
CA THR A 66 7.64 4.53 -11.93
C THR A 66 6.77 3.39 -12.41
N LEU A 67 5.60 3.70 -12.96
CA LEU A 67 4.67 2.66 -13.44
C LEU A 67 5.37 1.73 -14.45
N GLY A 68 5.17 0.42 -14.25
CA GLY A 68 5.69 -0.60 -15.14
C GLY A 68 7.18 -0.90 -15.00
N LYS A 69 7.86 -0.29 -14.04
CA LYS A 69 9.28 -0.53 -13.79
C LYS A 69 9.49 -1.15 -12.41
N GLU A 70 10.44 -2.09 -12.33
CA GLU A 70 10.80 -2.71 -11.05
C GLU A 70 11.47 -1.71 -10.12
N TYR A 71 11.20 -1.83 -8.83
CA TYR A 71 11.81 -0.99 -7.80
C TYR A 71 11.98 -1.77 -6.51
N ASP A 72 12.97 -1.39 -5.72
CA ASP A 72 13.20 -1.97 -4.40
C ASP A 72 12.48 -1.14 -3.36
N CYS A 73 11.84 -1.81 -2.40
CA CYS A 73 11.05 -1.12 -1.40
C CYS A 73 10.94 -1.93 -0.12
N ASP A 74 10.98 -1.23 1.02
CA ASP A 74 10.59 -1.77 2.31
C ASP A 74 9.29 -1.08 2.71
N PRO A 75 8.15 -1.81 2.72
CA PRO A 75 6.85 -1.19 3.04
C PRO A 75 6.66 -0.92 4.54
N GLY A 76 7.70 -1.08 5.37
CA GLY A 76 7.65 -0.84 6.80
C GLY A 76 7.81 -2.10 7.63
N THR A 77 8.15 -3.24 7.00
CA THR A 77 8.28 -4.52 7.67
C THR A 77 9.74 -4.89 7.98
N ASN A 78 10.69 -3.98 7.71
CA ASN A 78 12.14 -4.17 7.84
C ASN A 78 12.69 -5.20 6.86
N LYS A 79 11.99 -5.39 5.74
CA LYS A 79 12.39 -6.31 4.68
C LYS A 79 12.27 -5.61 3.34
N VAL A 80 13.36 -5.59 2.58
CA VAL A 80 13.39 -4.99 1.23
C VAL A 80 13.10 -6.09 0.21
N ASP A 81 12.11 -5.86 -0.64
CA ASP A 81 11.76 -6.73 -1.77
C ASP A 81 11.68 -5.91 -3.04
N LYS A 82 11.71 -6.60 -4.17
CA LYS A 82 11.55 -5.97 -5.48
C LYS A 82 10.09 -6.05 -5.91
N TYR A 83 9.53 -4.92 -6.32
CA TYR A 83 8.14 -4.79 -6.71
C TYR A 83 7.98 -4.19 -8.10
N ILE A 84 6.81 -4.39 -8.67
CA ILE A 84 6.39 -3.68 -9.89
C ILE A 84 4.94 -3.24 -9.69
N THR A 85 4.65 -1.98 -10.03
CA THR A 85 3.31 -1.40 -9.89
C THR A 85 2.82 -0.91 -11.23
N THR A 86 1.57 -1.23 -11.56
CA THR A 86 0.91 -0.76 -12.77
C THR A 86 -0.41 -0.08 -12.40
N LEU A 87 -0.91 0.76 -13.31
CA LEU A 87 -2.21 1.43 -13.16
C LEU A 87 -3.20 0.76 -14.08
N GLU A 88 -4.28 0.22 -13.52
CA GLU A 88 -5.31 -0.47 -14.28
C GLU A 88 -6.63 0.30 -14.22
N GLY A 89 -7.31 0.44 -15.36
CA GLY A 89 -8.61 1.11 -15.44
C GLY A 89 -8.59 2.59 -15.08
N GLY A 90 -7.41 3.18 -14.90
CA GLY A 90 -7.27 4.58 -14.53
C GLY A 90 -7.53 4.89 -13.06
N ASP A 91 -7.91 3.90 -12.26
CA ASP A 91 -8.28 4.11 -10.85
C ASP A 91 -7.68 3.10 -9.87
N THR A 92 -6.94 2.11 -10.36
CA THR A 92 -6.43 1.03 -9.50
C THR A 92 -4.94 0.81 -9.71
N LEU A 93 -4.15 0.97 -8.64
CA LEU A 93 -2.74 0.60 -8.64
C LEU A 93 -2.62 -0.87 -8.24
N VAL A 94 -1.97 -1.68 -9.07
CA VAL A 94 -1.72 -3.10 -8.78
C VAL A 94 -0.23 -3.28 -8.57
N THR A 95 0.15 -3.78 -7.40
CA THR A 95 1.55 -4.01 -7.03
C THR A 95 1.78 -5.49 -6.80
N LYS A 96 2.84 -6.01 -7.39
CA LYS A 96 3.24 -7.42 -7.25
C LYS A 96 4.70 -7.49 -6.87
N LYS A 97 5.04 -8.48 -6.04
CA LYS A 97 6.44 -8.82 -5.80
C LYS A 97 6.97 -9.55 -7.04
N VAL A 98 8.15 -9.16 -7.49
CA VAL A 98 8.75 -9.75 -8.70
C VAL A 98 9.09 -11.21 -8.48
N GLU A 99 9.62 -11.56 -7.29
CA GLU A 99 10.09 -12.90 -6.98
C GLU A 99 9.02 -13.80 -6.34
N ASP A 100 7.98 -13.22 -5.76
CA ASP A 100 6.93 -13.97 -5.08
C ASP A 100 5.56 -13.57 -5.61
N THR A 101 5.07 -14.31 -6.59
CA THR A 101 3.80 -14.01 -7.25
C THR A 101 2.58 -14.34 -6.39
N SER A 102 2.76 -14.98 -5.23
CA SER A 102 1.66 -15.23 -4.29
C SER A 102 1.26 -13.97 -3.50
N SER A 103 2.12 -12.93 -3.51
CA SER A 103 1.87 -11.68 -2.81
C SER A 103 1.51 -10.59 -3.83
N THR A 104 0.29 -10.06 -3.70
CA THR A 104 -0.18 -8.98 -4.56
C THR A 104 -0.93 -7.96 -3.73
N SER A 105 -0.97 -6.71 -4.18
CA SER A 105 -1.84 -5.72 -3.58
C SER A 105 -2.47 -4.87 -4.67
N SER A 106 -3.69 -4.41 -4.41
CA SER A 106 -4.35 -3.46 -5.29
C SER A 106 -4.88 -2.31 -4.45
N THR A 107 -4.76 -1.09 -4.97
CA THR A 107 -5.24 0.11 -4.30
C THR A 107 -6.19 0.79 -5.26
N LYS A 108 -7.47 0.78 -4.91
CA LYS A 108 -8.51 1.41 -5.72
C LYS A 108 -8.82 2.79 -5.18
N PHE A 109 -8.84 3.77 -6.08
CA PHE A 109 -9.18 5.14 -5.74
C PHE A 109 -10.57 5.48 -6.27
N THR A 110 -11.36 6.11 -5.41
CA THR A 110 -12.66 6.68 -5.80
C THR A 110 -12.62 8.18 -5.52
N SER A 111 -13.73 8.88 -5.75
CA SER A 111 -13.78 10.32 -5.47
C SER A 111 -13.55 10.64 -3.98
N ASP A 112 -13.90 9.72 -3.08
CA ASP A 112 -13.85 9.96 -1.63
C ASP A 112 -12.91 9.02 -0.88
N GLN A 113 -12.46 7.91 -1.49
CA GLN A 113 -11.78 6.84 -0.75
C GLN A 113 -10.57 6.30 -1.47
N MET A 114 -9.70 5.67 -0.69
CA MET A 114 -8.62 4.83 -1.17
C MET A 114 -8.75 3.49 -0.43
N ILE A 115 -8.93 2.41 -1.18
CA ILE A 115 -9.14 1.08 -0.61
C ILE A 115 -7.97 0.19 -1.03
N MET A 116 -7.18 -0.26 -0.05
CA MET A 116 -6.06 -1.14 -0.27
C MET A 116 -6.46 -2.57 0.04
N THR A 117 -6.27 -3.48 -0.92
CA THR A 117 -6.50 -4.91 -0.74
C THR A 117 -5.18 -5.63 -0.95
N MET A 118 -4.73 -6.37 0.08
CA MET A 118 -3.44 -7.05 0.07
C MET A 118 -3.65 -8.54 0.26
N THR A 119 -3.01 -9.35 -0.58
CA THR A 119 -3.17 -10.81 -0.51
C THR A 119 -1.80 -11.48 -0.53
N THR A 120 -1.60 -12.43 0.37
CA THR A 120 -0.43 -13.30 0.37
C THR A 120 -0.83 -14.66 0.92
N ASN A 121 -0.41 -15.74 0.26
CA ASN A 121 -0.66 -17.12 0.70
C ASN A 121 -2.12 -17.37 1.11
N GLU A 122 -3.06 -16.90 0.28
CA GLU A 122 -4.52 -17.03 0.48
C GLU A 122 -5.08 -16.18 1.63
N VAL A 123 -4.27 -15.36 2.29
CA VAL A 123 -4.74 -14.42 3.31
C VAL A 123 -4.94 -13.06 2.66
N THR A 124 -6.12 -12.49 2.80
CA THR A 124 -6.47 -11.19 2.23
C THR A 124 -6.81 -10.21 3.34
N ALA A 125 -6.18 -9.03 3.28
CA ALA A 125 -6.46 -7.93 4.19
C ALA A 125 -6.92 -6.71 3.40
N THR A 126 -7.73 -5.87 4.05
CA THR A 126 -8.24 -4.64 3.45
C THR A 126 -8.00 -3.48 4.40
N ARG A 127 -7.52 -2.37 3.87
CA ARG A 127 -7.40 -1.10 4.61
C ARG A 127 -8.12 -0.03 3.82
N THR A 128 -8.99 0.72 4.52
CA THR A 128 -9.83 1.75 3.92
C THR A 128 -9.43 3.12 4.43
N PHE A 129 -9.25 4.05 3.51
CA PHE A 129 -8.90 5.44 3.81
C PHE A 129 -9.92 6.36 3.13
N LYS A 130 -10.16 7.51 3.73
CA LYS A 130 -11.02 8.54 3.13
C LYS A 130 -10.14 9.72 2.67
N ARG A 131 -10.58 10.38 1.62
CA ARG A 131 -9.91 11.61 1.17
C ARG A 131 -10.06 12.68 2.22
N ALA A 132 -8.95 13.27 2.60
CA ALA A 132 -8.93 14.33 3.60
C ALA A 132 -9.17 15.69 2.99
#